data_f4192f5f88aeb1bae9b9b59b8edef761
#
_entry.id   f4192f5f88aeb1bae9b9b59b8edef761
#
_cell.length_a   1.000
_cell.length_b   1.000
_cell.length_c   1.000
_cell.angle_alpha   90.00
_cell.angle_beta   90.00
_cell.angle_gamma   90.00
#
_symmetry.space_group_name_H-M   'P 1'
#
loop_
_entity.id
_entity.type
_entity.pdbx_description
1 polymer ?
#
loop_
_entity_poly.entity_id
_entity_poly.type
_entity_poly.pdbx_seq_one_letter_code
_entity_poly.pdbx_strand_id
1 'polypeptide(L)'
;MSKQAYYKHNESKVLQKAAQESFVLEYVKGIRKKDPGIGGKKLWYIYCREFDGNNPVGRDRFADIIDRNSLKVRKKVRKPRTTDSSHSLPTYPNMIKDLIPSRPNQLWVSDITYITIWIDEYHYVFCYLSLILDAYTEEIIGWSIGPTLETAYPLEALKMALKRIEGVECPDLIHHSDRGCQYASREYIKLLNDNSIRISMTECGDPKENAQAERINNTMKNELLKDMRFRSIEEVRSAVANAADFYNNERPHMSIDMMTPAQAASCEGELNKWWMSYRVKAIKENLADLEIPENGLPLSSVQGYPSGLRPPVNP
;
A
#
# COMPACT_ATOMS: atom_id res chain seq x y z
N MET A 1 13.05 28.33 39.01
CA MET A 1 11.76 28.59 38.30
C MET A 1 11.46 30.08 38.35
N SER A 2 11.10 30.71 37.23
CA SER A 2 10.68 32.11 37.23
C SER A 2 9.30 32.26 37.90
N LYS A 3 8.99 33.43 38.51
CA LYS A 3 7.68 33.75 39.09
C LYS A 3 6.53 33.47 38.09
N GLN A 4 6.74 33.77 36.80
CA GLN A 4 5.76 33.49 35.73
C GLN A 4 5.53 31.98 35.48
N ALA A 5 6.56 31.14 35.63
CA ALA A 5 6.42 29.67 35.49
C ALA A 5 5.65 29.07 36.68
N TYR A 6 5.84 29.62 37.89
CA TYR A 6 5.11 29.20 39.10
C TYR A 6 3.59 29.50 38.99
N TYR A 7 3.22 30.72 38.57
CA TYR A 7 1.80 31.09 38.41
C TYR A 7 1.10 30.45 37.22
N LYS A 8 1.85 29.85 36.24
CA LYS A 8 1.30 29.05 35.12
C LYS A 8 1.11 27.59 35.50
N HIS A 9 1.63 27.12 36.63
CA HIS A 9 1.48 25.75 37.08
C HIS A 9 0.07 25.55 37.66
N ASN A 10 -0.81 24.95 36.85
CA ASN A 10 -2.14 24.58 37.25
C ASN A 10 -2.21 23.05 37.37
N GLU A 11 -2.27 22.54 38.61
CA GLU A 11 -2.27 21.11 38.91
C GLU A 11 -3.41 20.36 38.20
N SER A 12 -4.59 20.97 38.13
CA SER A 12 -5.72 20.35 37.40
C SER A 12 -5.43 20.19 35.91
N LYS A 13 -4.74 21.15 35.28
CA LYS A 13 -4.33 21.04 33.87
C LYS A 13 -3.24 19.99 33.66
N VAL A 14 -2.36 19.81 34.63
CA VAL A 14 -1.30 18.78 34.59
C VAL A 14 -1.94 17.39 34.65
N LEU A 15 -2.86 17.20 35.62
CA LEU A 15 -3.61 15.94 35.76
C LEU A 15 -4.45 15.65 34.53
N GLN A 16 -5.16 16.63 33.97
CA GLN A 16 -5.93 16.48 32.76
C GLN A 16 -5.06 16.08 31.54
N LYS A 17 -3.87 16.71 31.41
CA LYS A 17 -2.91 16.35 30.36
C LYS A 17 -2.38 14.92 30.51
N ALA A 18 -2.10 14.50 31.74
CA ALA A 18 -1.62 13.15 32.04
C ALA A 18 -2.71 12.10 31.77
N ALA A 19 -3.96 12.36 32.17
CA ALA A 19 -5.08 11.50 31.88
C ALA A 19 -5.32 11.35 30.35
N GLN A 20 -5.26 12.46 29.62
CA GLN A 20 -5.36 12.45 28.16
C GLN A 20 -4.23 11.67 27.49
N GLU A 21 -3.00 11.82 27.99
CA GLU A 21 -1.85 11.05 27.49
C GLU A 21 -2.03 9.55 27.73
N SER A 22 -2.45 9.17 28.94
CA SER A 22 -2.74 7.77 29.29
C SER A 22 -3.83 7.18 28.39
N PHE A 23 -4.90 7.93 28.13
CA PHE A 23 -5.96 7.52 27.23
C PHE A 23 -5.47 7.29 25.80
N VAL A 24 -4.67 8.21 25.25
CA VAL A 24 -4.06 8.06 23.92
C VAL A 24 -3.17 6.81 23.86
N LEU A 25 -2.37 6.56 24.90
CA LEU A 25 -1.49 5.39 24.95
C LEU A 25 -2.25 4.07 24.97
N GLU A 26 -3.34 4.02 25.76
CA GLU A 26 -4.20 2.84 25.80
C GLU A 26 -4.88 2.59 24.44
N TYR A 27 -5.40 3.64 23.84
CA TYR A 27 -5.97 3.60 22.51
C TYR A 27 -4.98 3.08 21.46
N VAL A 28 -3.77 3.67 21.40
CA VAL A 28 -2.71 3.26 20.49
C VAL A 28 -2.34 1.80 20.69
N LYS A 29 -2.23 1.34 21.94
CA LYS A 29 -1.96 -0.07 22.25
C LYS A 29 -3.11 -0.98 21.77
N GLY A 30 -4.35 -0.54 21.91
CA GLY A 30 -5.55 -1.25 21.42
C GLY A 30 -5.53 -1.47 19.91
N ILE A 31 -5.32 -0.39 19.14
CA ILE A 31 -5.23 -0.48 17.68
C ILE A 31 -4.03 -1.33 17.24
N ARG A 32 -2.89 -1.19 17.92
CA ARG A 32 -1.69 -1.99 17.58
C ARG A 32 -1.77 -3.47 17.89
N LYS A 33 -2.77 -3.92 18.62
CA LYS A 33 -3.08 -5.36 18.70
C LYS A 33 -3.61 -5.88 17.37
N LYS A 34 -4.29 -5.03 16.57
CA LYS A 34 -4.82 -5.37 15.24
C LYS A 34 -3.80 -5.07 14.12
N ASP A 35 -3.09 -3.95 14.22
CA ASP A 35 -2.08 -3.48 13.26
C ASP A 35 -0.81 -3.01 14.01
N PRO A 36 0.13 -3.92 14.31
CA PRO A 36 1.35 -3.60 15.08
C PRO A 36 2.24 -2.53 14.44
N GLY A 37 2.17 -2.39 13.13
CA GLY A 37 3.02 -1.48 12.35
C GLY A 37 2.37 -0.18 11.92
N ILE A 38 1.13 0.09 12.32
CA ILE A 38 0.41 1.31 11.93
C ILE A 38 1.18 2.59 12.33
N GLY A 39 1.36 3.49 11.36
CA GLY A 39 2.09 4.75 11.57
C GLY A 39 1.27 5.80 12.31
N GLY A 40 1.97 6.71 13.04
CA GLY A 40 1.34 7.72 13.91
C GLY A 40 0.31 8.62 13.21
N LYS A 41 0.50 8.96 11.93
CA LYS A 41 -0.46 9.78 11.17
C LYS A 41 -1.80 9.08 10.98
N LYS A 42 -1.79 7.78 10.66
CA LYS A 42 -3.01 6.98 10.51
C LYS A 42 -3.69 6.74 11.85
N LEU A 43 -2.89 6.46 12.91
CA LEU A 43 -3.41 6.33 14.27
C LEU A 43 -4.15 7.60 14.71
N TRP A 44 -3.56 8.78 14.49
CA TRP A 44 -4.19 10.04 14.82
C TRP A 44 -5.49 10.26 14.03
N TYR A 45 -5.50 9.91 12.73
CA TYR A 45 -6.68 10.02 11.89
C TYR A 45 -7.83 9.15 12.39
N ILE A 46 -7.56 7.86 12.70
CA ILE A 46 -8.58 6.94 13.26
C ILE A 46 -9.07 7.46 14.60
N TYR A 47 -8.17 7.94 15.46
CA TYR A 47 -8.48 8.52 16.76
C TYR A 47 -9.45 9.70 16.62
N CYS A 48 -9.18 10.65 15.73
CA CYS A 48 -10.07 11.78 15.49
C CYS A 48 -11.46 11.34 15.00
N ARG A 49 -11.50 10.37 14.08
CA ARG A 49 -12.75 9.84 13.53
C ARG A 49 -13.60 9.14 14.60
N GLU A 50 -12.96 8.40 15.51
CA GLU A 50 -13.68 7.62 16.53
C GLU A 50 -14.19 8.49 17.67
N PHE A 51 -13.46 9.53 18.07
CA PHE A 51 -13.81 10.35 19.22
C PHE A 51 -14.44 11.71 18.88
N ASP A 52 -14.49 12.09 17.60
CA ASP A 52 -15.20 13.25 17.03
C ASP A 52 -15.31 14.46 17.97
N GLY A 53 -14.17 14.96 18.45
CA GLY A 53 -14.09 16.12 19.36
C GLY A 53 -14.28 15.82 20.84
N ASN A 54 -14.71 14.62 21.25
CA ASN A 54 -14.92 14.28 22.66
C ASN A 54 -13.63 14.22 23.49
N ASN A 55 -12.48 13.98 22.84
CA ASN A 55 -11.17 14.02 23.46
C ASN A 55 -10.12 14.57 22.48
N PRO A 56 -10.20 15.86 22.11
CA PRO A 56 -9.38 16.41 21.04
C PRO A 56 -7.90 16.41 21.42
N VAL A 57 -7.09 15.71 20.62
CA VAL A 57 -5.64 15.77 20.68
C VAL A 57 -5.11 16.19 19.31
N GLY A 58 -4.45 17.36 19.26
CA GLY A 58 -3.85 17.84 18.02
C GLY A 58 -2.78 16.88 17.50
N ARG A 59 -2.61 16.85 16.18
CA ARG A 59 -1.70 15.93 15.47
C ARG A 59 -0.28 15.93 16.07
N ASP A 60 0.28 17.09 16.31
CA ASP A 60 1.67 17.21 16.74
C ASP A 60 1.82 16.72 18.21
N ARG A 61 0.85 17.00 19.07
CA ARG A 61 0.82 16.47 20.43
C ARG A 61 0.63 14.95 20.45
N PHE A 62 -0.21 14.42 19.57
CA PHE A 62 -0.40 12.97 19.44
C PHE A 62 0.92 12.30 19.00
N ALA A 63 1.61 12.90 18.03
CA ALA A 63 2.92 12.43 17.57
C ALA A 63 3.97 12.49 18.67
N ASP A 64 4.00 13.56 19.48
CA ASP A 64 4.85 13.74 20.65
C ASP A 64 4.63 12.66 21.72
N ILE A 65 3.36 12.32 22.00
CA ILE A 65 3.02 11.25 22.95
C ILE A 65 3.60 9.91 22.46
N ILE A 66 3.42 9.59 21.19
CA ILE A 66 3.96 8.36 20.58
C ILE A 66 5.48 8.33 20.64
N ASP A 67 6.15 9.44 20.35
CA ASP A 67 7.62 9.51 20.30
C ASP A 67 8.25 9.39 21.69
N ARG A 68 7.76 10.16 22.65
CA ARG A 68 8.24 10.13 24.06
C ARG A 68 8.07 8.78 24.73
N ASN A 69 7.02 8.03 24.36
CA ASN A 69 6.76 6.72 24.91
C ASN A 69 7.38 5.58 24.09
N SER A 70 8.33 5.89 23.19
CA SER A 70 9.05 4.91 22.35
C SER A 70 8.15 4.04 21.48
N LEU A 71 6.97 4.55 21.13
CA LEU A 71 5.98 3.86 20.31
C LEU A 71 6.11 4.18 18.81
N LYS A 72 7.17 4.89 18.39
CA LYS A 72 7.44 5.18 16.98
C LYS A 72 7.83 3.91 16.21
N VAL A 73 7.15 3.66 15.10
CA VAL A 73 7.46 2.50 14.25
C VAL A 73 8.78 2.75 13.51
N ARG A 74 9.76 1.86 13.68
CA ARG A 74 11.04 1.90 12.97
C ARG A 74 10.93 1.14 11.66
N LYS A 75 11.46 1.71 10.55
CA LYS A 75 11.58 1.00 9.28
C LYS A 75 12.63 -0.10 9.39
N LYS A 76 12.30 -1.33 8.97
CA LYS A 76 13.29 -2.41 8.82
C LYS A 76 14.16 -2.14 7.58
N VAL A 77 15.45 -2.49 7.66
CA VAL A 77 16.37 -2.46 6.52
C VAL A 77 15.92 -3.49 5.49
N ARG A 78 15.82 -3.09 4.23
CA ARG A 78 15.41 -3.97 3.12
C ARG A 78 16.48 -5.03 2.88
N LYS A 79 16.11 -6.31 2.88
CA LYS A 79 16.96 -7.38 2.37
C LYS A 79 16.82 -7.47 0.84
N PRO A 80 17.91 -7.66 0.08
CA PRO A 80 17.82 -7.87 -1.36
C PRO A 80 17.01 -9.14 -1.67
N ARG A 81 16.26 -9.09 -2.77
CA ARG A 81 15.38 -10.16 -3.22
C ARG A 81 15.95 -10.81 -4.48
N THR A 82 15.97 -12.13 -4.54
CA THR A 82 16.19 -12.90 -5.76
C THR A 82 14.86 -13.53 -6.17
N THR A 83 14.27 -13.08 -7.26
CA THR A 83 13.14 -13.74 -7.92
C THR A 83 13.67 -14.37 -9.19
N ASP A 84 13.55 -15.69 -9.32
CA ASP A 84 13.85 -16.38 -10.57
C ASP A 84 12.60 -16.31 -11.46
N SER A 85 12.68 -15.56 -12.55
CA SER A 85 11.65 -15.41 -13.58
C SER A 85 12.07 -16.02 -14.91
N SER A 86 13.14 -16.82 -14.96
CA SER A 86 13.62 -17.47 -16.18
C SER A 86 12.89 -18.80 -16.41
N HIS A 87 11.76 -18.76 -17.10
CA HIS A 87 11.03 -19.93 -17.55
C HIS A 87 10.57 -19.76 -19.01
N SER A 88 10.28 -20.89 -19.69
CA SER A 88 9.82 -20.93 -21.08
C SER A 88 8.29 -20.77 -21.25
N LEU A 89 7.56 -20.37 -20.21
CA LEU A 89 6.12 -20.16 -20.26
C LEU A 89 5.76 -18.86 -21.00
N PRO A 90 4.54 -18.76 -21.56
CA PRO A 90 4.07 -17.57 -22.25
C PRO A 90 4.17 -16.31 -21.37
N THR A 91 4.63 -15.21 -21.95
CA THR A 91 4.65 -13.89 -21.32
C THR A 91 3.69 -12.96 -22.03
N TYR A 92 3.14 -12.01 -21.30
CA TYR A 92 2.16 -11.05 -21.80
C TYR A 92 2.74 -9.63 -21.72
N PRO A 93 2.33 -8.70 -22.61
CA PRO A 93 2.82 -7.34 -22.61
C PRO A 93 2.41 -6.58 -21.34
N ASN A 94 3.21 -5.60 -20.95
CA ASN A 94 2.84 -4.68 -19.87
C ASN A 94 1.83 -3.65 -20.37
N MET A 95 0.56 -3.84 -20.01
CA MET A 95 -0.55 -3.00 -20.44
C MET A 95 -0.83 -1.83 -19.49
N ILE A 96 -0.09 -1.72 -18.40
CA ILE A 96 -0.41 -0.76 -17.34
C ILE A 96 0.58 0.40 -17.24
N LYS A 97 1.54 0.52 -18.16
CA LYS A 97 2.62 1.54 -18.08
C LYS A 97 2.06 2.95 -17.86
N ASP A 98 1.04 3.32 -18.62
CA ASP A 98 0.42 4.64 -18.59
C ASP A 98 -1.00 4.63 -18.00
N LEU A 99 -1.43 3.51 -17.43
CA LEU A 99 -2.76 3.36 -16.85
C LEU A 99 -2.81 3.91 -15.43
N ILE A 100 -3.66 4.90 -15.19
CA ILE A 100 -4.10 5.32 -13.86
C ILE A 100 -5.55 4.85 -13.72
N PRO A 101 -5.86 3.86 -12.88
CA PRO A 101 -7.22 3.40 -12.74
C PRO A 101 -8.12 4.50 -12.16
N SER A 102 -9.34 4.61 -12.71
CA SER A 102 -10.35 5.62 -12.38
C SER A 102 -11.63 5.04 -11.77
N ARG A 103 -11.73 3.73 -11.66
CA ARG A 103 -12.88 3.03 -11.08
C ARG A 103 -12.48 1.66 -10.52
N PRO A 104 -13.29 1.09 -9.61
CA PRO A 104 -13.11 -0.27 -9.14
C PRO A 104 -13.12 -1.29 -10.29
N ASN A 105 -12.41 -2.39 -10.13
CA ASN A 105 -12.34 -3.51 -11.08
C ASN A 105 -11.86 -3.12 -12.49
N GLN A 106 -11.02 -2.10 -12.59
CA GLN A 106 -10.34 -1.75 -13.84
C GLN A 106 -8.95 -2.37 -13.92
N LEU A 107 -8.27 -2.45 -12.79
CA LEU A 107 -6.94 -3.04 -12.67
C LEU A 107 -6.80 -3.82 -11.38
N TRP A 108 -6.52 -5.10 -11.49
CA TRP A 108 -6.09 -5.95 -10.38
C TRP A 108 -4.58 -6.19 -10.46
N VAL A 109 -3.89 -6.06 -9.34
CA VAL A 109 -2.46 -6.35 -9.23
C VAL A 109 -2.23 -7.50 -8.27
N SER A 110 -1.34 -8.41 -8.63
CA SER A 110 -1.09 -9.64 -7.89
C SER A 110 0.40 -9.87 -7.66
N ASP A 111 0.72 -10.41 -6.50
CA ASP A 111 2.08 -10.86 -6.16
C ASP A 111 2.04 -11.93 -5.06
N ILE A 112 3.13 -12.71 -4.97
CA ILE A 112 3.31 -13.74 -3.96
C ILE A 112 4.42 -13.31 -3.01
N THR A 113 4.16 -13.45 -1.71
CA THR A 113 5.18 -13.25 -0.68
C THR A 113 5.24 -14.44 0.26
N TYR A 114 6.32 -14.58 1.03
CA TYR A 114 6.44 -15.64 2.02
C TYR A 114 6.35 -15.11 3.44
N ILE A 115 5.79 -15.92 4.31
CA ILE A 115 5.66 -15.69 5.76
C ILE A 115 6.40 -16.81 6.48
N THR A 116 7.07 -16.45 7.57
CA THR A 116 7.87 -17.41 8.36
C THR A 116 7.00 -18.12 9.39
N ILE A 117 7.07 -19.44 9.42
CA ILE A 117 6.49 -20.31 10.45
C ILE A 117 7.66 -20.90 11.26
N TRP A 118 7.66 -20.70 12.57
CA TRP A 118 8.71 -21.15 13.47
C TRP A 118 8.38 -22.53 14.00
N ILE A 119 9.27 -23.51 13.75
CA ILE A 119 9.19 -24.86 14.29
C ILE A 119 9.64 -24.83 15.75
N ASP A 120 10.77 -24.17 16.02
CA ASP A 120 11.31 -23.93 17.36
C ASP A 120 11.98 -22.55 17.43
N GLU A 121 12.89 -22.31 18.38
CA GLU A 121 13.59 -21.03 18.53
C GLU A 121 14.56 -20.71 17.39
N TYR A 122 15.07 -21.71 16.70
CA TYR A 122 16.14 -21.60 15.70
C TYR A 122 15.73 -22.06 14.31
N HIS A 123 14.71 -22.93 14.20
CA HIS A 123 14.28 -23.51 12.93
C HIS A 123 12.96 -22.95 12.48
N TYR A 124 12.87 -22.67 11.19
CA TYR A 124 11.66 -22.14 10.56
C TYR A 124 11.48 -22.72 9.16
N VAL A 125 10.25 -22.69 8.70
CA VAL A 125 9.86 -22.94 7.31
C VAL A 125 9.09 -21.73 6.77
N PHE A 126 8.87 -21.71 5.48
CA PHE A 126 8.05 -20.67 4.85
C PHE A 126 6.70 -21.23 4.43
N CYS A 127 5.67 -20.42 4.54
CA CYS A 127 4.46 -20.53 3.75
C CYS A 127 4.35 -19.31 2.84
N TYR A 128 3.51 -19.40 1.82
CA TYR A 128 3.41 -18.43 0.74
C TYR A 128 2.03 -17.82 0.73
N LEU A 129 1.99 -16.50 0.74
CA LEU A 129 0.78 -15.69 0.66
C LEU A 129 0.67 -15.12 -0.75
N SER A 130 -0.36 -15.53 -1.48
CA SER A 130 -0.79 -14.92 -2.73
C SER A 130 -1.81 -13.85 -2.44
N LEU A 131 -1.63 -12.64 -2.96
CA LEU A 131 -2.53 -11.50 -2.78
C LEU A 131 -2.97 -10.95 -4.13
N ILE A 132 -4.23 -10.54 -4.21
CA ILE A 132 -4.80 -9.75 -5.31
C ILE A 132 -5.40 -8.49 -4.74
N LEU A 133 -4.99 -7.35 -5.27
CA LEU A 133 -5.41 -6.01 -4.87
C LEU A 133 -6.12 -5.34 -6.04
N ASP A 134 -7.24 -4.70 -5.78
CA ASP A 134 -7.79 -3.71 -6.71
C ASP A 134 -6.97 -2.42 -6.63
N ALA A 135 -6.40 -2.01 -7.75
CA ALA A 135 -5.44 -0.92 -7.80
C ALA A 135 -6.07 0.46 -7.65
N TYR A 136 -7.39 0.59 -7.84
CA TYR A 136 -8.11 1.84 -7.63
C TYR A 136 -8.51 2.01 -6.17
N THR A 137 -9.17 1.01 -5.60
CA THR A 137 -9.67 1.05 -4.23
C THR A 137 -8.60 0.76 -3.17
N GLU A 138 -7.45 0.18 -3.58
CA GLU A 138 -6.44 -0.43 -2.69
C GLU A 138 -7.01 -1.62 -1.87
N GLU A 139 -8.13 -2.22 -2.28
CA GLU A 139 -8.78 -3.31 -1.57
C GLU A 139 -8.09 -4.65 -1.82
N ILE A 140 -7.85 -5.44 -0.78
CA ILE A 140 -7.49 -6.85 -0.91
C ILE A 140 -8.75 -7.60 -1.29
N ILE A 141 -8.84 -8.00 -2.55
CA ILE A 141 -10.03 -8.67 -3.11
C ILE A 141 -9.90 -10.19 -3.16
N GLY A 142 -8.67 -10.70 -3.06
CA GLY A 142 -8.42 -12.13 -3.02
C GLY A 142 -7.09 -12.44 -2.34
N TRP A 143 -7.07 -13.53 -1.58
CA TRP A 143 -5.85 -14.03 -0.98
C TRP A 143 -5.92 -15.53 -0.71
N SER A 144 -4.77 -16.16 -0.66
CA SER A 144 -4.64 -17.58 -0.29
C SER A 144 -3.28 -17.84 0.33
N ILE A 145 -3.20 -18.85 1.18
CA ILE A 145 -1.96 -19.29 1.83
C ILE A 145 -1.72 -20.76 1.56
N GLY A 146 -0.52 -21.05 1.06
CA GLY A 146 -0.06 -22.39 0.81
C GLY A 146 1.30 -22.72 1.41
N PRO A 147 1.59 -23.99 1.69
CA PRO A 147 2.91 -24.42 2.16
C PRO A 147 3.96 -24.42 1.05
N THR A 148 3.56 -24.34 -0.21
CA THR A 148 4.42 -24.41 -1.40
C THR A 148 4.10 -23.26 -2.36
N LEU A 149 4.94 -23.09 -3.40
CA LEU A 149 4.71 -22.14 -4.51
C LEU A 149 3.89 -22.74 -5.67
N GLU A 150 3.02 -23.69 -5.39
CA GLU A 150 2.16 -24.28 -6.40
C GLU A 150 1.10 -23.29 -6.91
N THR A 151 0.72 -23.43 -8.19
CA THR A 151 -0.28 -22.60 -8.85
C THR A 151 -1.67 -22.67 -8.18
N ALA A 152 -1.97 -23.75 -7.47
CA ALA A 152 -3.24 -23.93 -6.77
C ALA A 152 -3.59 -22.75 -5.85
N TYR A 153 -2.61 -22.19 -5.14
CA TYR A 153 -2.85 -21.12 -4.17
C TYR A 153 -3.14 -19.77 -4.84
N PRO A 154 -2.36 -19.28 -5.83
CA PRO A 154 -2.78 -18.12 -6.61
C PRO A 154 -4.14 -18.30 -7.30
N LEU A 155 -4.49 -19.52 -7.75
CA LEU A 155 -5.82 -19.82 -8.30
C LEU A 155 -6.93 -19.67 -7.25
N GLU A 156 -6.70 -20.08 -6.00
CA GLU A 156 -7.65 -19.87 -4.90
C GLU A 156 -7.88 -18.37 -4.65
N ALA A 157 -6.78 -17.57 -4.62
CA ALA A 157 -6.87 -16.13 -4.47
C ALA A 157 -7.65 -15.49 -5.63
N LEU A 158 -7.42 -15.94 -6.88
CA LEU A 158 -8.15 -15.46 -8.06
C LEU A 158 -9.64 -15.84 -8.00
N LYS A 159 -9.97 -17.06 -7.60
CA LYS A 159 -11.36 -17.48 -7.43
C LYS A 159 -12.08 -16.66 -6.35
N MET A 160 -11.39 -16.30 -5.27
CA MET A 160 -11.94 -15.39 -4.23
C MET A 160 -12.24 -14.02 -4.84
N ALA A 161 -11.32 -13.44 -5.62
CA ALA A 161 -11.51 -12.16 -6.29
C ALA A 161 -12.68 -12.20 -7.29
N LEU A 162 -12.77 -13.27 -8.08
CA LEU A 162 -13.84 -13.45 -9.08
C LEU A 162 -15.24 -13.50 -8.45
N LYS A 163 -15.39 -14.10 -7.27
CA LYS A 163 -16.68 -14.12 -6.55
C LYS A 163 -17.20 -12.72 -6.22
N ARG A 164 -16.31 -11.72 -6.07
CA ARG A 164 -16.72 -10.34 -5.76
C ARG A 164 -17.34 -9.62 -6.95
N ILE A 165 -17.02 -10.04 -8.15
CA ILE A 165 -17.55 -9.48 -9.40
C ILE A 165 -18.56 -10.41 -10.08
N GLU A 166 -19.03 -11.45 -9.38
CA GLU A 166 -20.05 -12.35 -9.91
C GLU A 166 -21.33 -11.56 -10.24
N GLY A 167 -21.75 -11.60 -11.51
CA GLY A 167 -22.88 -10.82 -12.01
C GLY A 167 -22.59 -9.35 -12.30
N VAL A 168 -21.34 -8.88 -12.17
CA VAL A 168 -20.91 -7.52 -12.51
C VAL A 168 -20.13 -7.55 -13.83
N GLU A 169 -20.53 -6.72 -14.78
CA GLU A 169 -19.77 -6.57 -16.03
C GLU A 169 -18.51 -5.73 -15.81
N CYS A 170 -17.34 -6.30 -16.10
CA CYS A 170 -16.05 -5.65 -16.00
C CYS A 170 -15.28 -5.75 -17.34
N PRO A 171 -15.74 -5.11 -18.43
CA PRO A 171 -15.27 -5.37 -19.79
C PRO A 171 -13.78 -5.03 -20.00
N ASP A 172 -13.24 -4.11 -19.20
CA ASP A 172 -11.87 -3.61 -19.35
C ASP A 172 -10.92 -4.07 -18.23
N LEU A 173 -11.34 -5.02 -17.42
CA LEU A 173 -10.53 -5.49 -16.30
C LEU A 173 -9.21 -6.07 -16.80
N ILE A 174 -8.12 -5.56 -16.24
CA ILE A 174 -6.76 -6.04 -16.47
C ILE A 174 -6.27 -6.70 -15.18
N HIS A 175 -5.73 -7.90 -15.28
CA HIS A 175 -4.98 -8.54 -14.23
C HIS A 175 -3.48 -8.40 -14.52
N HIS A 176 -2.74 -7.77 -13.63
CA HIS A 176 -1.30 -7.54 -13.74
C HIS A 176 -0.53 -8.29 -12.65
N SER A 177 0.52 -8.99 -13.06
CA SER A 177 1.42 -9.72 -12.16
C SER A 177 2.88 -9.62 -12.61
N ASP A 178 3.79 -10.13 -11.79
CA ASP A 178 5.14 -10.45 -12.26
C ASP A 178 5.12 -11.65 -13.23
N ARG A 179 6.31 -12.00 -13.76
CA ARG A 179 6.46 -13.17 -14.66
C ARG A 179 6.67 -14.49 -13.90
N GLY A 180 6.14 -14.63 -12.70
CA GLY A 180 6.22 -15.88 -11.95
C GLY A 180 5.52 -17.03 -12.69
N CYS A 181 6.12 -18.23 -12.66
CA CYS A 181 5.58 -19.41 -13.35
C CYS A 181 4.15 -19.74 -12.92
N GLN A 182 3.74 -19.35 -11.72
CA GLN A 182 2.38 -19.53 -11.21
C GLN A 182 1.36 -18.75 -12.03
N TYR A 183 1.67 -17.48 -12.35
CA TYR A 183 0.81 -16.59 -13.13
C TYR A 183 0.83 -16.92 -14.63
N ALA A 184 1.95 -17.48 -15.11
CA ALA A 184 2.09 -17.94 -16.50
C ALA A 184 1.58 -19.37 -16.73
N SER A 185 1.06 -20.05 -15.70
CA SER A 185 0.52 -21.41 -15.81
C SER A 185 -0.72 -21.46 -16.68
N ARG A 186 -0.95 -22.60 -17.34
CA ARG A 186 -2.10 -22.79 -18.22
C ARG A 186 -3.42 -22.63 -17.48
N GLU A 187 -3.50 -23.14 -16.26
CA GLU A 187 -4.70 -23.09 -15.42
C GLU A 187 -5.04 -21.65 -15.02
N TYR A 188 -4.02 -20.86 -14.65
CA TYR A 188 -4.21 -19.46 -14.25
C TYR A 188 -4.65 -18.60 -15.44
N ILE A 189 -3.95 -18.72 -16.56
CA ILE A 189 -4.27 -18.04 -17.82
C ILE A 189 -5.67 -18.42 -18.31
N LYS A 190 -6.01 -19.73 -18.26
CA LYS A 190 -7.35 -20.21 -18.64
C LYS A 190 -8.43 -19.56 -17.80
N LEU A 191 -8.26 -19.50 -16.47
CA LEU A 191 -9.26 -18.91 -15.56
C LEU A 191 -9.47 -17.42 -15.84
N LEU A 192 -8.41 -16.66 -16.16
CA LEU A 192 -8.51 -15.25 -16.56
C LEU A 192 -9.27 -15.09 -17.87
N ASN A 193 -8.93 -15.89 -18.89
CA ASN A 193 -9.58 -15.87 -20.21
C ASN A 193 -11.05 -16.27 -20.14
N ASP A 194 -11.39 -17.32 -19.36
CA ASP A 194 -12.77 -17.77 -19.16
C ASP A 194 -13.65 -16.67 -18.54
N ASN A 195 -13.05 -15.70 -17.84
CA ASN A 195 -13.73 -14.54 -17.25
C ASN A 195 -13.50 -13.23 -18.05
N SER A 196 -12.97 -13.32 -19.28
CA SER A 196 -12.72 -12.16 -20.16
C SER A 196 -11.78 -11.10 -19.55
N ILE A 197 -10.89 -11.49 -18.65
CA ILE A 197 -9.92 -10.61 -18.00
C ILE A 197 -8.65 -10.53 -18.84
N ARG A 198 -8.23 -9.31 -19.17
CA ARG A 198 -7.00 -9.07 -19.94
C ARG A 198 -5.77 -9.32 -19.07
N ILE A 199 -4.75 -9.92 -19.64
CA ILE A 199 -3.55 -10.35 -18.95
C ILE A 199 -2.41 -9.38 -19.22
N SER A 200 -1.78 -8.91 -18.17
CA SER A 200 -0.63 -8.03 -18.23
C SER A 200 0.48 -8.55 -17.29
N MET A 201 1.73 -8.46 -17.72
CA MET A 201 2.88 -8.88 -16.91
C MET A 201 3.97 -7.83 -16.94
N THR A 202 4.82 -7.80 -15.91
CA THR A 202 6.04 -6.99 -15.91
C THR A 202 6.95 -7.35 -17.08
N GLU A 203 7.69 -6.40 -17.65
CA GLU A 203 8.57 -6.68 -18.80
C GLU A 203 10.01 -7.01 -18.40
N CYS A 204 10.56 -6.30 -17.44
CA CYS A 204 11.98 -6.36 -17.11
C CYS A 204 12.31 -6.68 -15.66
N GLY A 205 11.34 -7.11 -14.85
CA GLY A 205 11.57 -7.40 -13.43
C GLY A 205 11.92 -6.15 -12.59
N ASP A 206 11.71 -4.94 -13.12
CA ASP A 206 11.83 -3.71 -12.32
C ASP A 206 10.71 -3.72 -11.26
N PRO A 207 11.05 -3.62 -9.98
CA PRO A 207 10.06 -3.51 -8.89
C PRO A 207 9.03 -2.40 -9.10
N LYS A 208 9.35 -1.39 -9.90
CA LYS A 208 8.42 -0.29 -10.20
C LYS A 208 7.24 -0.74 -11.05
N GLU A 209 7.38 -1.79 -11.83
CA GLU A 209 6.32 -2.29 -12.71
C GLU A 209 5.17 -2.93 -11.94
N ASN A 210 5.42 -3.49 -10.72
CA ASN A 210 4.37 -4.05 -9.85
C ASN A 210 4.40 -3.44 -8.43
N ALA A 211 4.69 -2.15 -8.34
CA ALA A 211 4.93 -1.45 -7.08
C ALA A 211 3.73 -1.45 -6.10
N GLN A 212 2.49 -1.54 -6.58
CA GLN A 212 1.32 -1.63 -5.71
C GLN A 212 1.23 -2.99 -5.02
N ALA A 213 1.40 -4.09 -5.76
CA ALA A 213 1.42 -5.42 -5.19
C ALA A 213 2.59 -5.62 -4.21
N GLU A 214 3.77 -5.09 -4.52
CA GLU A 214 4.88 -5.09 -3.56
C GLU A 214 4.58 -4.28 -2.30
N ARG A 215 3.88 -3.17 -2.43
CA ARG A 215 3.50 -2.32 -1.31
C ARG A 215 2.54 -3.03 -0.37
N ILE A 216 1.51 -3.70 -0.89
CA ILE A 216 0.58 -4.45 -0.05
C ILE A 216 1.28 -5.61 0.66
N ASN A 217 2.16 -6.34 -0.01
CA ASN A 217 2.97 -7.38 0.61
C ASN A 217 3.85 -6.83 1.74
N ASN A 218 4.46 -5.65 1.55
CA ASN A 218 5.21 -4.97 2.60
C ASN A 218 4.31 -4.52 3.77
N THR A 219 3.09 -4.04 3.50
CA THR A 219 2.12 -3.65 4.53
C THR A 219 1.71 -4.88 5.34
N MET A 220 1.35 -5.99 4.68
CA MET A 220 1.01 -7.24 5.37
C MET A 220 2.14 -7.70 6.28
N LYS A 221 3.36 -7.83 5.79
CA LYS A 221 4.49 -8.39 6.55
C LYS A 221 5.06 -7.45 7.62
N ASN A 222 5.19 -6.16 7.32
CA ASN A 222 5.95 -5.22 8.13
C ASN A 222 5.09 -4.25 8.93
N GLU A 223 3.79 -4.25 8.74
CA GLU A 223 2.83 -3.43 9.47
C GLU A 223 1.81 -4.32 10.19
N LEU A 224 0.99 -5.08 9.45
CA LEU A 224 -0.14 -5.84 9.99
C LEU A 224 0.29 -7.10 10.76
N LEU A 225 1.20 -7.89 10.18
CA LEU A 225 1.73 -9.13 10.80
C LEU A 225 3.06 -8.88 11.51
N LYS A 226 3.40 -7.61 11.76
CA LYS A 226 4.66 -7.23 12.37
C LYS A 226 4.81 -7.86 13.76
N ASP A 227 6.00 -8.42 14.01
CA ASP A 227 6.41 -9.02 15.27
C ASP A 227 5.56 -10.25 15.72
N MET A 228 4.63 -10.72 14.86
CA MET A 228 3.94 -11.98 15.07
C MET A 228 4.88 -13.17 14.80
N ARG A 229 4.76 -14.20 15.62
CA ARG A 229 5.56 -15.41 15.52
C ARG A 229 4.63 -16.63 15.40
N PHE A 230 4.45 -17.08 14.18
CA PHE A 230 3.53 -18.17 13.85
C PHE A 230 4.17 -19.53 14.06
N ARG A 231 3.38 -20.50 14.48
CA ARG A 231 3.79 -21.89 14.69
C ARG A 231 3.12 -22.88 13.75
N SER A 232 2.04 -22.45 13.08
CA SER A 232 1.33 -23.26 12.09
C SER A 232 0.83 -22.42 10.93
N ILE A 233 0.45 -23.08 9.84
CA ILE A 233 -0.14 -22.41 8.65
C ILE A 233 -1.56 -21.90 8.97
N GLU A 234 -2.27 -22.54 9.88
CA GLU A 234 -3.61 -22.17 10.35
C GLU A 234 -3.55 -20.85 11.13
N GLU A 235 -2.52 -20.68 11.98
CA GLU A 235 -2.28 -19.41 12.67
C GLU A 235 -2.01 -18.29 11.67
N VAL A 236 -1.18 -18.53 10.65
CA VAL A 236 -0.94 -17.56 9.57
C VAL A 236 -2.23 -17.22 8.85
N ARG A 237 -3.04 -18.24 8.49
CA ARG A 237 -4.30 -18.04 7.78
C ARG A 237 -5.27 -17.18 8.58
N SER A 238 -5.43 -17.46 9.86
CA SER A 238 -6.30 -16.68 10.76
C SER A 238 -5.79 -15.24 10.91
N ALA A 239 -4.48 -15.05 11.07
CA ALA A 239 -3.88 -13.72 11.19
C ALA A 239 -4.02 -12.91 9.89
N VAL A 240 -3.83 -13.53 8.72
CA VAL A 240 -4.02 -12.86 7.42
C VAL A 240 -5.48 -12.53 7.19
N ALA A 241 -6.43 -13.39 7.55
CA ALA A 241 -7.86 -13.09 7.46
C ALA A 241 -8.22 -11.83 8.26
N ASN A 242 -7.80 -11.76 9.53
CA ASN A 242 -8.03 -10.61 10.39
C ASN A 242 -7.31 -9.35 9.88
N ALA A 243 -6.10 -9.51 9.36
CA ALA A 243 -5.32 -8.41 8.81
C ALA A 243 -5.96 -7.85 7.53
N ALA A 244 -6.46 -8.71 6.63
CA ALA A 244 -7.15 -8.30 5.42
C ALA A 244 -8.48 -7.59 5.74
N ASP A 245 -9.23 -8.09 6.72
CA ASP A 245 -10.46 -7.45 7.18
C ASP A 245 -10.18 -6.05 7.74
N PHE A 246 -9.22 -5.92 8.66
CA PHE A 246 -8.81 -4.63 9.21
C PHE A 246 -8.30 -3.68 8.12
N TYR A 247 -7.48 -4.20 7.19
CA TYR A 247 -6.94 -3.43 6.08
C TYR A 247 -8.03 -2.84 5.20
N ASN A 248 -9.04 -3.64 4.85
CA ASN A 248 -10.12 -3.25 3.96
C ASN A 248 -11.14 -2.33 4.64
N ASN A 249 -11.46 -2.56 5.91
CA ASN A 249 -12.60 -1.94 6.57
C ASN A 249 -12.24 -0.84 7.59
N GLU A 250 -11.07 -0.90 8.20
CA GLU A 250 -10.72 0.02 9.29
C GLU A 250 -9.51 0.90 8.97
N ARG A 251 -8.54 0.41 8.18
CA ARG A 251 -7.27 1.09 7.95
C ARG A 251 -7.39 2.20 6.90
N PRO A 252 -7.06 3.48 7.24
CA PRO A 252 -7.09 4.57 6.26
C PRO A 252 -5.89 4.54 5.32
N HIS A 253 -6.09 4.94 4.07
CA HIS A 253 -5.06 4.96 3.04
C HIS A 253 -4.84 6.36 2.47
N MET A 254 -3.60 6.82 2.49
CA MET A 254 -3.22 8.15 1.97
C MET A 254 -3.35 8.25 0.45
N SER A 255 -3.35 7.13 -0.27
CA SER A 255 -3.50 7.07 -1.72
C SER A 255 -4.94 7.20 -2.20
N ILE A 256 -5.91 7.11 -1.30
CA ILE A 256 -7.35 7.20 -1.56
C ILE A 256 -8.04 8.14 -0.56
N ASP A 257 -7.48 9.32 -0.36
CA ASP A 257 -8.00 10.39 0.50
C ASP A 257 -8.29 9.99 1.95
N MET A 258 -7.45 9.16 2.54
CA MET A 258 -7.62 8.60 3.90
C MET A 258 -8.91 7.77 4.08
N MET A 259 -9.60 7.40 3.03
CA MET A 259 -10.68 6.43 3.06
C MET A 259 -10.13 5.03 3.37
N THR A 260 -10.99 4.15 3.83
CA THR A 260 -10.74 2.71 3.80
C THR A 260 -10.97 2.18 2.37
N PRO A 261 -10.34 1.07 1.97
CA PRO A 261 -10.62 0.42 0.70
C PRO A 261 -12.11 0.15 0.45
N ALA A 262 -12.83 -0.32 1.47
CA ALA A 262 -14.27 -0.55 1.40
C ALA A 262 -15.07 0.73 1.11
N GLN A 263 -14.65 1.89 1.62
CA GLN A 263 -15.27 3.18 1.31
C GLN A 263 -14.96 3.61 -0.12
N ALA A 264 -13.72 3.40 -0.60
CA ALA A 264 -13.32 3.74 -1.96
C ALA A 264 -14.01 2.86 -3.02
N ALA A 265 -14.51 1.68 -2.64
CA ALA A 265 -15.22 0.77 -3.56
C ALA A 265 -16.53 1.34 -4.14
N SER A 266 -17.11 2.37 -3.50
CA SER A 266 -18.29 3.09 -4.00
C SER A 266 -17.96 4.39 -4.72
N CYS A 267 -16.68 4.69 -4.96
CA CYS A 267 -16.24 5.90 -5.65
C CYS A 267 -15.93 5.61 -7.12
N GLU A 268 -16.01 6.68 -7.95
CA GLU A 268 -15.57 6.69 -9.34
C GLU A 268 -14.83 8.00 -9.63
N GLY A 269 -13.99 7.99 -10.66
CA GLY A 269 -13.21 9.16 -11.05
C GLY A 269 -11.88 9.28 -10.30
N GLU A 270 -11.28 10.45 -10.37
CA GLU A 270 -9.99 10.68 -9.69
C GLU A 270 -10.19 10.92 -8.19
N LEU A 271 -9.55 10.09 -7.37
CA LEU A 271 -9.54 10.27 -5.92
C LEU A 271 -8.43 11.23 -5.49
N ASN A 272 -8.72 12.09 -4.51
CA ASN A 272 -7.71 12.90 -3.87
C ASN A 272 -6.64 12.02 -3.21
N LYS A 273 -5.39 12.44 -3.28
CA LYS A 273 -4.26 11.67 -2.76
C LYS A 273 -3.42 12.54 -1.84
N TRP A 274 -3.29 12.13 -0.59
CA TRP A 274 -2.35 12.75 0.35
C TRP A 274 -0.90 12.38 0.04
N TRP A 275 -0.73 11.33 -0.75
CA TRP A 275 0.56 10.92 -1.28
C TRP A 275 0.38 10.32 -2.68
N MET A 276 1.18 10.77 -3.62
CA MET A 276 1.17 10.30 -4.99
C MET A 276 2.47 9.59 -5.31
N SER A 277 2.38 8.42 -5.96
CA SER A 277 3.58 7.66 -6.38
C SER A 277 4.35 8.42 -7.48
N TYR A 278 5.66 8.20 -7.54
CA TYR A 278 6.49 8.75 -8.62
C TYR A 278 5.99 8.35 -10.02
N ARG A 279 5.48 7.11 -10.15
CA ARG A 279 4.89 6.64 -11.41
C ARG A 279 3.69 7.48 -11.81
N VAL A 280 2.73 7.68 -10.91
CA VAL A 280 1.53 8.50 -11.21
C VAL A 280 1.91 9.94 -11.51
N LYS A 281 2.92 10.50 -10.83
CA LYS A 281 3.43 11.83 -11.14
C LYS A 281 3.98 11.90 -12.55
N ALA A 282 4.86 10.97 -12.92
CA ALA A 282 5.47 10.92 -14.26
C ALA A 282 4.41 10.74 -15.36
N ILE A 283 3.39 9.90 -15.16
CA ILE A 283 2.30 9.73 -16.13
C ILE A 283 1.53 11.06 -16.31
N LYS A 284 1.19 11.74 -15.21
CA LYS A 284 0.48 13.03 -15.29
C LYS A 284 1.31 14.12 -15.93
N GLU A 285 2.62 14.18 -15.68
CA GLU A 285 3.54 15.11 -16.34
C GLU A 285 3.60 14.84 -17.85
N ASN A 286 3.75 13.59 -18.27
CA ASN A 286 3.76 13.21 -19.68
C ASN A 286 2.43 13.53 -20.39
N LEU A 287 1.29 13.33 -19.74
CA LEU A 287 -0.02 13.66 -20.30
C LEU A 287 -0.21 15.17 -20.43
N ALA A 288 0.24 15.96 -19.46
CA ALA A 288 0.18 17.42 -19.51
C ALA A 288 1.03 17.98 -20.66
N ASP A 289 2.19 17.39 -20.94
CA ASP A 289 3.05 17.76 -22.07
C ASP A 289 2.41 17.46 -23.44
N LEU A 290 1.52 16.46 -23.51
CA LEU A 290 0.79 16.09 -24.73
C LEU A 290 -0.46 16.98 -24.97
N GLU A 291 -0.99 17.62 -23.92
CA GLU A 291 -2.18 18.50 -24.01
C GLU A 291 -1.82 19.97 -24.33
N ILE A 292 -0.54 20.33 -24.49
CA ILE A 292 -0.14 21.66 -24.97
C ILE A 292 -0.47 21.76 -26.47
N PRO A 293 -1.44 22.59 -26.90
CA PRO A 293 -1.78 22.66 -28.31
C PRO A 293 -0.60 23.27 -29.11
N GLU A 294 -0.29 22.67 -30.24
CA GLU A 294 0.68 23.18 -31.24
C GLU A 294 0.28 24.54 -31.87
N ASN A 295 -0.44 25.41 -31.21
CA ASN A 295 -0.85 26.71 -31.66
C ASN A 295 -0.20 27.84 -30.86
N GLY A 296 1.11 27.81 -30.80
CA GLY A 296 1.93 28.91 -30.35
C GLY A 296 3.01 29.20 -31.38
N LEU A 297 2.71 29.92 -32.42
CA LEU A 297 3.72 30.50 -33.33
C LEU A 297 4.76 31.27 -32.50
N PRO A 298 6.07 31.09 -32.75
CA PRO A 298 7.09 31.82 -32.04
C PRO A 298 7.08 33.26 -32.50
N LEU A 299 6.87 34.17 -31.58
CA LEU A 299 7.20 35.56 -31.77
C LEU A 299 8.71 35.70 -31.97
N SER A 300 9.09 35.92 -33.19
CA SER A 300 10.40 36.41 -33.57
C SER A 300 10.64 37.76 -32.92
N SER A 301 11.58 37.85 -32.01
CA SER A 301 12.44 39.02 -31.87
C SER A 301 13.73 38.62 -31.20
N VAL A 302 14.68 38.37 -32.04
CA VAL A 302 16.09 38.32 -31.71
C VAL A 302 16.55 39.70 -31.25
N GLN A 303 17.00 39.83 -30.03
CA GLN A 303 17.98 40.83 -29.68
C GLN A 303 19.06 40.23 -28.78
N GLY A 304 20.29 40.44 -29.24
CA GLY A 304 21.57 39.92 -28.89
C GLY A 304 21.90 39.72 -27.41
N TYR A 305 22.57 38.64 -27.17
CA TYR A 305 23.38 38.45 -25.99
C TYR A 305 24.80 39.01 -26.22
N PRO A 306 25.35 39.82 -25.32
CA PRO A 306 26.77 40.15 -25.36
C PRO A 306 27.61 38.97 -24.83
N SER A 307 28.64 38.66 -25.53
CA SER A 307 29.67 37.70 -25.25
C SER A 307 30.38 37.95 -23.91
N GLY A 308 30.55 36.93 -23.13
CA GLY A 308 31.56 36.82 -22.08
C GLY A 308 31.07 36.59 -20.69
N LEU A 309 31.08 35.29 -20.29
CA LEU A 309 31.48 34.83 -18.95
C LEU A 309 31.40 33.30 -18.91
N ARG A 310 32.59 32.65 -18.66
CA ARG A 310 32.72 31.20 -18.49
C ARG A 310 32.17 30.82 -17.10
N PRO A 311 31.52 29.63 -16.98
CA PRO A 311 31.14 29.11 -15.67
C PRO A 311 32.36 28.54 -14.92
N PRO A 312 32.37 28.57 -13.58
CA PRO A 312 33.48 28.03 -12.79
C PRO A 312 33.41 26.50 -12.76
N VAL A 313 34.62 25.91 -12.86
CA VAL A 313 34.87 24.48 -12.65
C VAL A 313 34.89 24.22 -11.16
N ASN A 314 34.10 23.24 -10.71
CA ASN A 314 34.16 22.73 -9.34
C ASN A 314 35.31 21.71 -9.19
N PRO A 315 36.03 21.72 -8.06
CA PRO A 315 36.95 20.65 -7.68
C PRO A 315 36.27 19.38 -7.18
#